data_4e24ac2ab2de203a7b9180179c878804
#
_entry.id   4e24ac2ab2de203a7b9180179c878804
#
_cell.length_a   1.000
_cell.length_b   1.000
_cell.length_c   1.000
_cell.angle_alpha   90.00
_cell.angle_beta   90.00
_cell.angle_gamma   90.00
#
_symmetry.space_group_name_H-M   'P 1'
#
loop_
_entity.id
_entity.type
_entity.pdbx_description
1 polymer ?
#
loop_
_entity_poly.entity_id
_entity_poly.type
_entity_poly.pdbx_seq_one_letter_code
_entity_poly.pdbx_strand_id
1 'polypeptide(L)'
;NKNYYLYELSMLSDMRFRGYLYIAKDSNNYQGSNLVLTNYKYYYKHKPKKYQRYHIKDKKVAAKFKLFQSAPYITNTDKLNEILPLVKHYRSIGISNVDGIRAILFSYQIKDGQLLFLPSIFEKITPEYDIKIERELKNILKIASIDLNFN
;
A
#
# COMPACT_ATOMS: atom_id res chain seq x y z
N ASN A 1 15.68 -15.28 1.20
CA ASN A 1 15.36 -14.41 0.05
C ASN A 1 13.85 -14.45 -0.19
N LYS A 2 13.15 -13.34 0.14
CA LYS A 2 11.73 -13.20 -0.22
C LYS A 2 11.68 -12.69 -1.66
N ASN A 3 11.12 -13.46 -2.56
CA ASN A 3 10.87 -12.99 -3.92
C ASN A 3 9.68 -12.03 -3.89
N TYR A 4 9.85 -10.84 -4.44
CA TYR A 4 8.79 -9.88 -4.62
C TYR A 4 8.80 -9.32 -6.04
N TYR A 5 7.65 -8.79 -6.44
CA TYR A 5 7.45 -8.08 -7.70
C TYR A 5 7.00 -6.66 -7.39
N LEU A 6 7.55 -5.71 -8.11
CA LEU A 6 7.16 -4.31 -8.03
C LEU A 6 6.79 -3.81 -9.42
N TYR A 7 5.55 -3.37 -9.57
CA TYR A 7 5.02 -2.86 -10.83
C TYR A 7 4.70 -1.38 -10.70
N GLU A 8 5.10 -0.59 -11.66
CA GLU A 8 4.55 0.75 -11.84
C GLU A 8 3.23 0.64 -12.59
N LEU A 9 2.20 1.28 -12.06
CA LEU A 9 0.87 1.28 -12.63
C LEU A 9 0.45 2.69 -13.03
N SER A 10 -0.02 2.84 -14.26
CA SER A 10 -0.64 4.07 -14.75
C SER A 10 -1.96 3.72 -15.43
N MET A 11 -3.07 4.17 -14.87
CA MET A 11 -4.40 3.99 -15.46
C MET A 11 -4.98 5.34 -15.86
N LEU A 12 -5.36 5.47 -17.13
CA LEU A 12 -5.88 6.68 -17.75
C LEU A 12 -7.42 6.73 -17.82
N SER A 13 -8.11 5.80 -17.13
CA SER A 13 -9.58 5.83 -17.04
C SER A 13 -10.07 6.97 -16.13
N ASP A 14 -11.39 7.11 -15.94
CA ASP A 14 -12.05 8.13 -15.11
C ASP A 14 -11.46 8.31 -13.69
N MET A 15 -10.73 7.33 -13.22
CA MET A 15 -9.88 7.39 -12.04
C MET A 15 -8.41 7.42 -12.47
N ARG A 16 -7.87 8.61 -12.71
CA ARG A 16 -6.44 8.81 -12.96
C ARG A 16 -5.63 8.25 -11.79
N PHE A 17 -5.17 7.00 -11.93
CA PHE A 17 -4.37 6.31 -10.95
C PHE A 17 -2.93 6.24 -11.44
N ARG A 18 -2.01 6.66 -10.60
CA ARG A 18 -0.58 6.38 -10.76
C ARG A 18 -0.01 5.89 -9.43
N GLY A 19 0.83 4.88 -9.51
CA GLY A 19 1.43 4.36 -8.30
C GLY A 19 2.21 3.08 -8.53
N TYR A 20 2.51 2.40 -7.43
CA TYR A 20 3.19 1.12 -7.44
C TYR A 20 2.31 0.03 -6.86
N LEU A 21 2.41 -1.15 -7.45
CA LEU A 21 1.89 -2.39 -6.91
C LEU A 21 3.06 -3.28 -6.50
N TYR A 22 3.21 -3.48 -5.21
CA TYR A 22 4.13 -4.47 -4.64
C TYR A 22 3.37 -5.77 -4.41
N ILE A 23 3.94 -6.90 -4.84
CA ILE A 23 3.41 -8.24 -4.59
C ILE A 23 4.52 -9.12 -4.07
N ALA A 24 4.28 -9.81 -2.97
CA ALA A 24 5.19 -10.82 -2.43
C ALA A 24 4.41 -12.03 -1.95
N LYS A 25 5.02 -13.21 -2.08
CA LYS A 25 4.56 -14.40 -1.39
C LYS A 25 5.01 -14.29 0.07
N ASP A 26 4.06 -14.36 1.00
CA ASP A 26 4.36 -14.44 2.42
C ASP A 26 4.74 -15.90 2.76
N SER A 27 5.87 -16.07 3.45
CA SER A 27 6.32 -17.42 3.88
C SER A 27 5.44 -17.99 4.98
N ASN A 28 4.65 -17.17 5.63
CA ASN A 28 3.74 -17.59 6.68
C ASN A 28 2.40 -17.94 6.03
N ASN A 29 2.02 -19.22 6.11
CA ASN A 29 0.72 -19.71 5.63
C ASN A 29 -0.42 -19.21 6.53
N TYR A 30 -0.69 -17.92 6.53
CA TYR A 30 -1.83 -17.38 7.25
C TYR A 30 -3.14 -17.74 6.55
N GLN A 31 -4.05 -18.32 7.30
CA GLN A 31 -5.42 -18.53 6.84
C GLN A 31 -6.23 -17.26 6.99
N GLY A 32 -7.09 -17.00 6.01
CA GLY A 32 -7.93 -15.82 5.98
C GLY A 32 -7.29 -14.62 5.26
N SER A 33 -7.90 -13.48 5.40
CA SER A 33 -7.47 -12.30 4.66
C SER A 33 -7.75 -11.00 5.40
N ASN A 34 -6.92 -9.99 5.16
CA ASN A 34 -7.19 -8.62 5.59
C ASN A 34 -7.05 -7.62 4.43
N LEU A 35 -7.65 -6.47 4.62
CA LEU A 35 -7.55 -5.33 3.74
C LEU A 35 -7.44 -4.06 4.60
N VAL A 36 -6.28 -3.44 4.57
CA VAL A 36 -6.02 -2.17 5.25
C VAL A 36 -5.99 -1.06 4.21
N LEU A 37 -6.79 -0.03 4.41
CA LEU A 37 -6.93 1.07 3.45
C LEU A 37 -6.71 2.42 4.14
N THR A 38 -5.91 3.29 3.51
CA THR A 38 -5.99 4.74 3.71
C THR A 38 -7.03 5.30 2.73
N ASN A 39 -7.48 6.52 2.92
CA ASN A 39 -8.43 7.20 2.01
C ASN A 39 -9.64 6.34 1.58
N TYR A 40 -10.41 5.96 2.56
CA TYR A 40 -11.56 5.09 2.50
C TYR A 40 -12.61 5.35 1.41
N LYS A 41 -12.81 6.61 0.97
CA LYS A 41 -13.91 6.97 0.07
C LYS A 41 -13.93 6.24 -1.27
N TYR A 42 -12.76 5.87 -1.79
CA TYR A 42 -12.63 5.27 -3.10
C TYR A 42 -12.83 3.74 -3.12
N TYR A 43 -12.54 3.06 -2.00
CA TYR A 43 -12.48 1.59 -1.97
C TYR A 43 -13.74 0.93 -1.41
N TYR A 44 -14.59 1.70 -0.71
CA TYR A 44 -15.72 1.13 0.03
C TYR A 44 -16.79 0.47 -0.84
N LYS A 45 -17.00 0.95 -2.06
CA LYS A 45 -18.02 0.41 -2.98
C LYS A 45 -17.72 -1.01 -3.46
N HIS A 46 -16.47 -1.45 -3.37
CA HIS A 46 -15.99 -2.69 -3.99
C HIS A 46 -15.47 -3.73 -3.00
N LYS A 47 -15.70 -3.54 -1.68
CA LYS A 47 -15.24 -4.55 -0.73
C LYS A 47 -15.95 -5.89 -0.99
N PRO A 48 -15.22 -7.00 -1.02
CA PRO A 48 -15.84 -8.32 -1.07
C PRO A 48 -16.78 -8.55 0.11
N LYS A 49 -17.94 -9.19 -0.11
CA LYS A 49 -18.96 -9.43 0.92
C LYS A 49 -18.42 -10.19 2.15
N LYS A 50 -17.39 -11.02 1.97
CA LYS A 50 -16.75 -11.80 3.04
C LYS A 50 -16.00 -10.95 4.07
N TYR A 51 -15.67 -9.69 3.76
CA TYR A 51 -14.91 -8.83 4.66
C TYR A 51 -15.82 -8.10 5.63
N GLN A 52 -15.47 -8.17 6.91
CA GLN A 52 -16.08 -7.38 7.97
C GLN A 52 -15.17 -6.21 8.33
N ARG A 53 -15.78 -5.07 8.65
CA ARG A 53 -15.03 -3.91 9.17
C ARG A 53 -14.59 -4.20 10.59
N TYR A 54 -13.30 -4.01 10.85
CA TYR A 54 -12.72 -4.12 12.18
C TYR A 54 -12.52 -2.73 12.80
N HIS A 55 -12.81 -2.62 14.10
CA HIS A 55 -12.64 -1.35 14.83
C HIS A 55 -11.19 -1.20 15.32
N ILE A 56 -10.50 -0.17 14.85
CA ILE A 56 -9.15 0.17 15.31
C ILE A 56 -9.26 1.00 16.58
N LYS A 57 -8.68 0.51 17.69
CA LYS A 57 -8.76 1.17 19.01
C LYS A 57 -7.96 2.48 19.07
N ASP A 58 -6.76 2.49 18.48
CA ASP A 58 -5.92 3.70 18.43
C ASP A 58 -6.58 4.77 17.54
N LYS A 59 -6.90 5.92 18.15
CA LYS A 59 -7.58 7.03 17.46
C LYS A 59 -6.75 7.63 16.33
N LYS A 60 -5.41 7.70 16.47
CA LYS A 60 -4.51 8.23 15.41
C LYS A 60 -4.49 7.31 14.21
N VAL A 61 -4.38 6.00 14.45
CA VAL A 61 -4.43 4.98 13.39
C VAL A 61 -5.80 4.95 12.74
N ALA A 62 -6.89 4.95 13.53
CA ALA A 62 -8.26 4.94 13.04
C ALA A 62 -8.63 6.16 12.19
N ALA A 63 -8.00 7.31 12.45
CA ALA A 63 -8.18 8.52 11.64
C ALA A 63 -7.59 8.38 10.22
N LYS A 64 -6.58 7.54 10.04
CA LYS A 64 -5.85 7.37 8.76
C LYS A 64 -6.18 6.07 8.05
N PHE A 65 -6.48 5.01 8.80
CA PHE A 65 -6.70 3.67 8.24
C PHE A 65 -8.13 3.16 8.49
N LYS A 66 -8.59 2.34 7.56
CA LYS A 66 -9.76 1.48 7.71
C LYS A 66 -9.30 0.04 7.52
N LEU A 67 -9.74 -0.82 8.41
CA LEU A 67 -9.40 -2.24 8.41
C LEU A 67 -10.64 -3.07 8.14
N PHE A 68 -10.49 -4.00 7.21
CA PHE A 68 -11.46 -5.04 6.91
C PHE A 68 -10.75 -6.39 6.98
N GLN A 69 -11.37 -7.38 7.55
CA GLN A 69 -10.78 -8.71 7.66
C GLN A 69 -11.83 -9.80 7.56
N SER A 70 -11.39 -10.98 7.16
CA SER A 70 -12.17 -12.21 7.24
C SER A 70 -11.55 -13.13 8.30
N ALA A 71 -12.40 -13.83 9.07
CA ALA A 71 -11.90 -14.85 10.00
C ALA A 71 -11.15 -15.96 9.22
N PRO A 72 -10.14 -16.58 9.81
CA PRO A 72 -9.62 -16.40 11.16
C PRO A 72 -8.53 -15.32 11.30
N TYR A 73 -8.32 -14.47 10.29
CA TYR A 73 -7.23 -13.50 10.27
C TYR A 73 -7.39 -12.42 11.36
N ILE A 74 -6.35 -12.19 12.14
CA ILE A 74 -6.29 -11.12 13.14
C ILE A 74 -5.15 -10.17 12.75
N THR A 75 -5.50 -8.89 12.55
CA THR A 75 -4.53 -7.85 12.18
C THR A 75 -3.94 -7.18 13.42
N ASN A 76 -2.61 -7.13 13.48
CA ASN A 76 -1.91 -6.34 14.49
C ASN A 76 -2.01 -4.85 14.15
N THR A 77 -2.97 -4.17 14.77
CA THR A 77 -3.22 -2.74 14.52
C THR A 77 -2.12 -1.83 15.05
N ASP A 78 -1.34 -2.27 16.05
CA ASP A 78 -0.26 -1.46 16.62
C ASP A 78 0.88 -1.27 15.60
N LYS A 79 1.09 -2.26 14.74
CA LYS A 79 2.05 -2.18 13.63
C LYS A 79 1.68 -1.12 12.57
N LEU A 80 0.42 -0.71 12.49
CA LEU A 80 0.01 0.39 11.62
C LEU A 80 0.60 1.74 12.05
N ASN A 81 0.98 1.91 13.32
CA ASN A 81 1.68 3.09 13.79
C ASN A 81 3.05 3.27 13.10
N GLU A 82 3.71 2.18 12.75
CA GLU A 82 5.00 2.22 12.04
C GLU A 82 4.85 2.76 10.60
N ILE A 83 3.66 2.61 10.01
CA ILE A 83 3.34 3.09 8.66
C ILE A 83 2.91 4.56 8.67
N LEU A 84 2.33 5.06 9.76
CA LEU A 84 1.76 6.42 9.84
C LEU A 84 2.70 7.54 9.33
N PRO A 85 4.00 7.57 9.68
CA PRO A 85 4.91 8.62 9.21
C PRO A 85 5.11 8.61 7.70
N LEU A 86 4.94 7.43 7.06
CA LEU A 86 5.17 7.22 5.64
C LEU A 86 3.92 7.51 4.81
N VAL A 87 2.72 7.41 5.41
CA VAL A 87 1.43 7.63 4.70
C VAL A 87 1.34 9.01 4.05
N LYS A 88 1.96 10.02 4.66
CA LYS A 88 1.93 11.40 4.14
C LYS A 88 2.55 11.57 2.74
N HIS A 89 3.40 10.62 2.33
CA HIS A 89 4.06 10.64 1.01
C HIS A 89 3.15 10.11 -0.10
N TYR A 90 2.04 9.47 0.26
CA TYR A 90 1.12 8.84 -0.68
C TYR A 90 -0.27 9.46 -0.59
N ARG A 91 -0.97 9.49 -1.70
CA ARG A 91 -2.39 9.84 -1.73
C ARG A 91 -3.21 8.78 -0.99
N SER A 92 -2.88 7.52 -1.24
CA SER A 92 -3.48 6.39 -0.54
C SER A 92 -2.54 5.18 -0.54
N ILE A 93 -2.70 4.33 0.46
CA ILE A 93 -2.06 3.01 0.55
C ILE A 93 -3.17 2.00 0.77
N GLY A 94 -3.15 0.92 0.00
CA GLY A 94 -3.97 -0.26 0.22
C GLY A 94 -3.08 -1.46 0.48
N ILE A 95 -3.27 -2.16 1.59
CA ILE A 95 -2.52 -3.38 1.93
C ILE A 95 -3.53 -4.52 1.98
N SER A 96 -3.30 -5.56 1.19
CA SER A 96 -4.10 -6.77 1.17
C SER A 96 -3.21 -7.98 1.44
N ASN A 97 -3.62 -8.82 2.38
CA ASN A 97 -3.03 -10.13 2.58
C ASN A 97 -4.14 -11.15 2.36
N VAL A 98 -3.92 -12.07 1.41
CA VAL A 98 -4.88 -13.11 1.04
C VAL A 98 -4.10 -14.38 0.74
N ASP A 99 -4.42 -15.46 1.46
CA ASP A 99 -3.89 -16.80 1.20
C ASP A 99 -2.36 -16.85 0.99
N GLY A 100 -1.61 -16.19 1.87
CA GLY A 100 -0.15 -16.14 1.82
C GLY A 100 0.43 -15.20 0.75
N ILE A 101 -0.41 -14.38 0.10
CA ILE A 101 0.04 -13.34 -0.82
C ILE A 101 -0.20 -11.99 -0.19
N ARG A 102 0.86 -11.18 -0.13
CA ARG A 102 0.77 -9.76 0.24
C ARG A 102 0.81 -8.91 -1.00
N ALA A 103 -0.21 -8.07 -1.16
CA ALA A 103 -0.24 -7.04 -2.19
C ALA A 103 -0.36 -5.65 -1.54
N ILE A 104 0.47 -4.70 -1.95
CA ILE A 104 0.42 -3.33 -1.46
C ILE A 104 0.33 -2.38 -2.65
N LEU A 105 -0.71 -1.56 -2.65
CA LEU A 105 -0.94 -0.55 -3.65
C LEU A 105 -0.59 0.82 -3.08
N PHE A 106 0.36 1.50 -3.70
CA PHE A 106 0.76 2.87 -3.38
C PHE A 106 0.24 3.80 -4.45
N SER A 107 -0.59 4.76 -4.07
CA SER A 107 -1.10 5.78 -4.98
C SER A 107 -0.49 7.13 -4.66
N TYR A 108 -0.07 7.85 -5.69
CA TYR A 108 0.49 9.19 -5.57
C TYR A 108 -0.52 10.27 -5.93
N GLN A 109 -0.34 11.44 -5.33
CA GLN A 109 -1.05 12.63 -5.75
C GLN A 109 -0.41 13.15 -7.03
N ILE A 110 -1.10 13.01 -8.15
CA ILE A 110 -0.62 13.53 -9.42
C ILE A 110 -0.91 15.03 -9.45
N LYS A 111 0.15 15.83 -9.54
CA LYS A 111 0.04 17.19 -10.07
C LYS A 111 0.05 17.05 -11.58
N ASP A 112 -0.86 17.74 -12.27
CA ASP A 112 -0.99 17.64 -13.72
C ASP A 112 0.38 17.81 -14.40
N GLY A 113 0.71 16.86 -15.28
CA GLY A 113 1.93 16.86 -16.07
C GLY A 113 3.17 16.19 -15.49
N GLN A 114 3.18 15.77 -14.23
CA GLN A 114 4.35 15.08 -13.65
C GLN A 114 4.28 13.55 -13.84
N LEU A 115 5.24 13.01 -14.58
CA LEU A 115 5.58 11.59 -14.53
C LEU A 115 6.28 11.29 -13.20
N LEU A 116 5.89 10.21 -12.51
CA LEU A 116 6.39 9.95 -11.15
C LEU A 116 7.87 9.61 -11.11
N PHE A 117 8.36 8.86 -12.09
CA PHE A 117 9.72 8.32 -12.06
C PHE A 117 10.41 8.27 -13.43
N LEU A 118 9.67 8.29 -14.53
CA LEU A 118 10.31 8.42 -15.82
C LEU A 118 10.44 9.92 -16.10
N PRO A 119 11.67 10.41 -16.32
CA PRO A 119 11.84 11.70 -16.94
C PRO A 119 11.02 11.69 -18.22
N SER A 120 10.41 12.80 -18.59
CA SER A 120 9.85 12.90 -19.91
C SER A 120 10.99 12.56 -20.89
N ILE A 121 10.67 12.04 -22.08
CA ILE A 121 11.70 11.76 -23.10
C ILE A 121 12.57 12.98 -23.42
N PHE A 122 12.18 14.17 -22.95
CA PHE A 122 12.87 15.45 -23.11
C PHE A 122 13.68 15.90 -21.88
N GLU A 123 13.57 15.18 -20.73
CA GLU A 123 14.32 15.51 -19.53
C GLU A 123 15.57 14.65 -19.42
N LYS A 124 16.69 15.27 -19.05
CA LYS A 124 17.91 14.53 -18.74
C LYS A 124 17.73 13.73 -17.45
N ILE A 125 18.14 12.48 -17.49
CA ILE A 125 18.30 11.68 -16.27
C ILE A 125 19.46 12.31 -15.49
N THR A 126 19.18 12.77 -14.28
CA THR A 126 20.18 13.38 -13.40
C THR A 126 20.38 12.50 -12.15
N PRO A 127 21.52 12.64 -11.43
CA PRO A 127 21.75 11.90 -10.19
C PRO A 127 20.64 12.10 -9.13
N GLU A 128 19.94 13.23 -9.15
CA GLU A 128 18.82 13.49 -8.26
C GLU A 128 17.65 12.52 -8.49
N TYR A 129 17.48 12.05 -9.74
CA TYR A 129 16.48 11.01 -10.05
C TYR A 129 16.80 9.70 -9.33
N ASP A 130 18.05 9.27 -9.37
CA ASP A 130 18.48 8.02 -8.73
C ASP A 130 18.25 8.09 -7.20
N ILE A 131 18.60 9.21 -6.58
CA ILE A 131 18.37 9.45 -5.15
C ILE A 131 16.88 9.42 -4.82
N LYS A 132 16.04 10.00 -5.68
CA LYS A 132 14.59 10.01 -5.49
C LYS A 132 14.00 8.60 -5.60
N ILE A 133 14.41 7.84 -6.61
CA ILE A 133 13.97 6.45 -6.83
C ILE A 133 14.43 5.57 -5.66
N GLU A 134 15.68 5.68 -5.25
CA GLU A 134 16.23 4.90 -4.15
C GLU A 134 15.48 5.16 -2.83
N ARG A 135 15.20 6.43 -2.52
CA ARG A 135 14.42 6.81 -1.34
C ARG A 135 13.01 6.22 -1.37
N GLU A 136 12.38 6.25 -2.54
CA GLU A 136 11.02 5.73 -2.72
C GLU A 136 10.98 4.21 -2.58
N LEU A 137 11.93 3.51 -3.19
CA LEU A 137 12.07 2.07 -3.03
C LEU A 137 12.29 1.69 -1.56
N LYS A 138 13.13 2.44 -0.82
CA LYS A 138 13.33 2.23 0.62
C LYS A 138 12.02 2.38 1.40
N ASN A 139 11.21 3.38 1.09
CA ASN A 139 9.90 3.59 1.74
C ASN A 139 8.92 2.45 1.44
N ILE A 140 8.83 2.02 0.18
CA ILE A 140 8.00 0.90 -0.25
C ILE A 140 8.40 -0.38 0.48
N LEU A 141 9.68 -0.71 0.48
CA LEU A 141 10.20 -1.92 1.13
C LEU A 141 10.03 -1.86 2.65
N LYS A 142 10.19 -0.69 3.27
CA LYS A 142 9.93 -0.51 4.70
C LYS A 142 8.47 -0.82 5.04
N ILE A 143 7.51 -0.29 4.29
CA ILE A 143 6.09 -0.59 4.50
C ILE A 143 5.80 -2.07 4.23
N ALA A 144 6.41 -2.64 3.19
CA ALA A 144 6.23 -4.03 2.81
C ALA A 144 6.80 -5.03 3.85
N SER A 145 7.82 -4.63 4.60
CA SER A 145 8.45 -5.46 5.63
C SER A 145 7.68 -5.52 6.95
N ILE A 146 6.72 -4.61 7.18
CA ILE A 146 5.96 -4.57 8.42
C ILE A 146 4.98 -5.75 8.44
N ASP A 147 5.16 -6.65 9.39
CA ASP A 147 4.23 -7.76 9.59
C ASP A 147 2.97 -7.26 10.32
N LEU A 148 1.83 -7.40 9.65
CA LEU A 148 0.53 -6.99 10.18
C LEU A 148 -0.24 -8.15 10.83
N ASN A 149 0.39 -9.31 10.98
CA ASN A 149 -0.27 -10.45 11.59
C ASN A 149 -0.02 -10.47 13.11
N PHE A 150 -1.00 -10.92 13.86
CA PHE A 150 -0.78 -11.42 15.21
C PHE A 150 -0.26 -12.86 15.09
N ASN A 151 0.91 -13.11 15.64
CA ASN A 151 1.40 -14.46 15.90
C ASN A 151 0.68 -15.02 17.13
#